data_50dd088c0dd2ff75be70e326fc244646
#
_entry.id   50dd088c0dd2ff75be70e326fc244646
#
_cell.length_a   1.000
_cell.length_b   1.000
_cell.length_c   1.000
_cell.angle_alpha   90.00
_cell.angle_beta   90.00
_cell.angle_gamma   90.00
#
_symmetry.space_group_name_H-M   'P 1'
#
loop_
_entity.id
_entity.type
_entity.pdbx_description
1 polymer ?
#
loop_
_entity_poly.entity_id
_entity_poly.type
_entity_poly.pdbx_seq_one_letter_code
_entity_poly.pdbx_strand_id
1 'polypeptide(L)'
;MLNYLNIKSPAAAVAKELKSDYGLVNHGFSNFGNVYWNLSEPALYEEILFRREGQLSNQGPIVVNTGKHTARAANDKFVVMEDAVQDEVWWGQYNRPFGNVKFVEVLNRLQAFVQERDLFVQDCWGGADPRYRLPVRIITEYAWHSLFARNMFIPLSGADEYRRHVPDFTIVSIPSFKAVPELDGTRSDTFILLSFEHKMAIIGGTGYGGEIKKSVFTVLNYLLPRQG
;
A
#
# COMPACT_ATOMS: atom_id res chain seq x y z
N MET A 1 13.18 36.58 1.34
CA MET A 1 12.04 35.67 1.16
C MET A 1 12.09 35.19 -0.28
N LEU A 2 12.61 34.01 -0.54
CA LEU A 2 12.60 33.39 -1.87
C LEU A 2 11.17 32.88 -2.08
N ASN A 3 10.48 33.46 -3.06
CA ASN A 3 9.24 32.91 -3.58
C ASN A 3 9.53 31.47 -4.03
N TYR A 4 9.03 30.49 -3.29
CA TYR A 4 8.94 29.14 -3.78
C TYR A 4 7.95 29.17 -4.94
N LEU A 5 8.49 29.35 -6.15
CA LEU A 5 7.80 29.11 -7.39
C LEU A 5 7.05 27.78 -7.26
N ASN A 6 5.84 27.74 -7.75
CA ASN A 6 5.02 26.54 -7.96
C ASN A 6 5.79 25.58 -8.90
N ILE A 7 6.82 24.92 -8.40
CA ILE A 7 7.54 23.89 -9.13
C ILE A 7 6.62 22.67 -9.08
N LYS A 8 5.91 22.44 -10.17
CA LYS A 8 5.13 21.22 -10.34
C LYS A 8 6.10 20.04 -10.27
N SER A 9 5.68 18.99 -9.55
CA SER A 9 6.38 17.72 -9.51
C SER A 9 6.78 17.27 -10.92
N PRO A 10 8.04 16.85 -11.15
CA PRO A 10 8.52 16.38 -12.45
C PRO A 10 7.67 15.23 -13.02
N ALA A 11 7.17 14.36 -12.15
CA ALA A 11 6.39 13.19 -12.53
C ALA A 11 4.94 13.49 -12.93
N ALA A 12 4.40 14.70 -12.67
CA ALA A 12 3.02 15.04 -12.99
C ALA A 12 2.71 14.98 -14.50
N ALA A 13 3.73 15.10 -15.36
CA ALA A 13 3.56 15.00 -16.81
C ALA A 13 3.51 13.55 -17.33
N VAL A 14 4.14 12.60 -16.63
CA VAL A 14 4.28 11.19 -17.05
C VAL A 14 3.14 10.32 -16.49
N ALA A 15 2.47 10.77 -15.42
CA ALA A 15 1.51 9.98 -14.65
C ALA A 15 0.21 9.60 -15.39
N LYS A 16 -0.07 10.20 -16.57
CA LYS A 16 -1.34 9.96 -17.28
C LYS A 16 -1.37 8.71 -18.15
N GLU A 17 -0.23 8.16 -18.52
CA GLU A 17 -0.16 7.11 -19.56
C GLU A 17 -0.37 5.67 -19.04
N LEU A 18 -0.15 5.41 -17.74
CA LEU A 18 -0.21 4.05 -17.18
C LEU A 18 -1.30 3.91 -16.11
N LYS A 19 -2.43 4.58 -16.27
CA LYS A 19 -3.55 4.54 -15.34
C LYS A 19 -4.50 3.40 -15.68
N SER A 20 -4.93 2.65 -14.65
CA SER A 20 -6.00 1.66 -14.78
C SER A 20 -7.39 2.33 -14.90
N ASP A 21 -8.28 1.71 -15.71
CA ASP A 21 -9.69 2.08 -15.77
C ASP A 21 -10.43 1.78 -14.43
N TYR A 22 -9.91 0.82 -13.65
CA TYR A 22 -10.36 0.55 -12.29
C TYR A 22 -9.75 1.57 -11.33
N GLY A 23 -10.40 2.71 -11.16
CA GLY A 23 -9.88 3.86 -10.41
C GLY A 23 -9.91 3.68 -8.88
N LEU A 24 -9.33 4.66 -8.17
CA LEU A 24 -9.31 4.67 -6.69
C LEU A 24 -10.72 4.80 -6.08
N VAL A 25 -11.68 5.36 -6.80
CA VAL A 25 -13.09 5.43 -6.38
C VAL A 25 -13.70 4.05 -6.13
N ASN A 26 -13.23 3.02 -6.81
CA ASN A 26 -13.67 1.64 -6.61
C ASN A 26 -13.18 1.06 -5.27
N HIS A 27 -12.23 1.71 -4.63
CA HIS A 27 -11.75 1.40 -3.27
C HIS A 27 -12.34 2.34 -2.22
N GLY A 28 -13.32 3.19 -2.60
CA GLY A 28 -13.93 4.19 -1.73
C GLY A 28 -13.08 5.44 -1.47
N PHE A 29 -11.96 5.62 -2.19
CA PHE A 29 -11.14 6.82 -2.08
C PHE A 29 -11.63 7.90 -3.05
N SER A 30 -11.82 9.12 -2.55
CA SER A 30 -12.26 10.28 -3.32
C SER A 30 -11.59 11.56 -2.81
N ASN A 31 -11.71 12.64 -3.57
CA ASN A 31 -11.18 13.97 -3.20
C ASN A 31 -9.69 13.95 -2.78
N PHE A 32 -8.88 13.12 -3.43
CA PHE A 32 -7.43 13.08 -3.21
C PHE A 32 -6.73 14.24 -3.94
N GLY A 33 -5.48 14.53 -3.59
CA GLY A 33 -4.59 15.45 -4.30
C GLY A 33 -4.14 14.88 -5.65
N ASN A 34 -2.85 14.88 -5.91
CA ASN A 34 -2.32 14.24 -7.11
C ASN A 34 -2.24 12.72 -6.92
N VAL A 35 -2.54 11.96 -7.97
CA VAL A 35 -2.32 10.51 -7.98
C VAL A 35 -1.28 10.16 -9.03
N TYR A 36 -0.21 9.55 -8.58
CA TYR A 36 0.94 9.15 -9.38
C TYR A 36 0.83 7.66 -9.71
N TRP A 37 0.40 7.37 -10.94
CA TRP A 37 0.13 5.99 -11.37
C TRP A 37 1.37 5.37 -12.02
N ASN A 38 1.81 4.24 -11.46
CA ASN A 38 2.77 3.33 -12.06
C ASN A 38 4.06 4.01 -12.55
N LEU A 39 4.54 5.00 -11.78
CA LEU A 39 5.74 5.75 -12.13
C LEU A 39 6.92 4.80 -12.36
N SER A 40 7.74 5.17 -13.33
CA SER A 40 9.02 4.50 -13.58
C SER A 40 9.99 4.68 -12.41
N GLU A 41 10.99 3.82 -12.34
CA GLU A 41 12.01 3.89 -11.29
C GLU A 41 12.73 5.26 -11.26
N PRO A 42 13.21 5.83 -12.39
CA PRO A 42 13.80 7.17 -12.38
C PRO A 42 12.84 8.26 -11.88
N ALA A 43 11.57 8.22 -12.29
CA ALA A 43 10.59 9.20 -11.85
C ALA A 43 10.32 9.10 -10.34
N LEU A 44 10.32 7.89 -9.78
CA LEU A 44 10.19 7.68 -8.34
C LEU A 44 11.41 8.20 -7.57
N TYR A 45 12.64 8.04 -8.11
CA TYR A 45 13.84 8.66 -7.53
C TYR A 45 13.71 10.18 -7.47
N GLU A 46 13.27 10.82 -8.56
CA GLU A 46 13.05 12.27 -8.61
C GLU A 46 12.01 12.71 -7.56
N GLU A 47 10.88 12.01 -7.45
CA GLU A 47 9.84 12.30 -6.46
C GLU A 47 10.36 12.16 -5.01
N ILE A 48 11.12 11.11 -4.71
CA ILE A 48 11.70 10.87 -3.39
C ILE A 48 12.61 12.05 -2.99
N LEU A 49 13.48 12.49 -3.90
CA LEU A 49 14.39 13.59 -3.65
C LEU A 49 13.65 14.94 -3.56
N PHE A 50 12.71 15.18 -4.46
CA PHE A 50 11.88 16.39 -4.47
C PHE A 50 11.08 16.53 -3.17
N ARG A 51 10.48 15.42 -2.69
CA ARG A 51 9.69 15.37 -1.44
C ARG A 51 10.54 15.25 -0.18
N ARG A 52 11.87 15.14 -0.33
CA ARG A 52 12.80 14.93 0.78
C ARG A 52 12.49 13.70 1.62
N GLU A 53 11.98 12.67 1.00
CA GLU A 53 11.67 11.40 1.65
C GLU A 53 12.93 10.54 1.89
N GLY A 54 14.02 10.81 1.17
CA GLY A 54 15.27 10.08 1.26
C GLY A 54 16.44 10.86 0.67
N GLN A 55 17.60 10.23 0.69
CA GLN A 55 18.86 10.75 0.16
C GLN A 55 19.53 9.71 -0.73
N LEU A 56 20.21 10.16 -1.78
CA LEU A 56 21.08 9.29 -2.57
C LEU A 56 22.35 8.98 -1.78
N SER A 57 22.69 7.69 -1.69
CA SER A 57 24.04 7.31 -1.28
C SER A 57 25.05 7.60 -2.40
N ASN A 58 26.33 7.58 -2.05
CA ASN A 58 27.41 7.77 -3.03
C ASN A 58 27.48 6.66 -4.10
N GLN A 59 26.76 5.55 -3.92
CA GLN A 59 26.71 4.41 -4.86
C GLN A 59 25.36 4.31 -5.58
N GLY A 60 24.46 5.29 -5.40
CA GLY A 60 23.19 5.37 -6.12
C GLY A 60 21.93 4.93 -5.36
N PRO A 61 21.94 3.91 -4.47
CA PRO A 61 20.75 3.54 -3.71
C PRO A 61 20.19 4.68 -2.87
N ILE A 62 18.86 4.73 -2.78
CA ILE A 62 18.15 5.64 -1.87
C ILE A 62 18.26 5.15 -0.43
N VAL A 63 18.62 6.06 0.46
CA VAL A 63 18.62 5.85 1.92
C VAL A 63 17.42 6.59 2.50
N VAL A 64 16.55 5.88 3.21
CA VAL A 64 15.33 6.42 3.81
C VAL A 64 15.31 6.18 5.31
N ASN A 65 14.55 7.03 6.02
CA ASN A 65 14.29 6.85 7.45
C ASN A 65 12.90 6.23 7.64
N THR A 66 12.84 5.04 8.22
CA THR A 66 11.60 4.32 8.48
C THR A 66 10.93 4.69 9.83
N GLY A 67 11.48 5.67 10.53
CA GLY A 67 11.00 6.12 11.83
C GLY A 67 11.30 5.13 12.96
N LYS A 68 10.35 4.95 13.88
CA LYS A 68 10.51 4.07 15.06
C LYS A 68 10.59 2.58 14.72
N HIS A 69 10.14 2.17 13.53
CA HIS A 69 10.11 0.79 13.09
C HIS A 69 11.21 0.53 12.05
N THR A 70 12.27 -0.15 12.47
CA THR A 70 13.36 -0.61 11.60
C THR A 70 13.19 -2.06 11.18
N ALA A 71 12.11 -2.71 11.65
CA ALA A 71 11.69 -4.06 11.33
C ALA A 71 10.17 -4.15 11.36
N ARG A 72 9.61 -5.33 11.05
CA ARG A 72 8.16 -5.55 11.07
C ARG A 72 7.56 -5.39 12.46
N ALA A 73 6.39 -4.75 12.51
CA ALA A 73 5.56 -4.65 13.70
C ALA A 73 4.66 -5.90 13.83
N ALA A 74 5.27 -7.09 13.97
CA ALA A 74 4.57 -8.37 13.92
C ALA A 74 3.45 -8.50 14.97
N ASN A 75 3.59 -7.80 16.10
CA ASN A 75 2.59 -7.78 17.16
C ASN A 75 1.39 -6.88 16.88
N ASP A 76 1.48 -6.02 15.86
CA ASP A 76 0.44 -5.07 15.46
C ASP A 76 -0.24 -5.49 14.15
N LYS A 77 -0.03 -6.75 13.71
CA LYS A 77 -0.71 -7.37 12.59
C LYS A 77 -1.96 -8.10 13.09
N PHE A 78 -3.07 -7.85 12.38
CA PHE A 78 -4.38 -8.44 12.65
C PHE A 78 -4.99 -8.95 11.35
N VAL A 79 -5.84 -9.97 11.47
CA VAL A 79 -6.71 -10.46 10.39
C VAL A 79 -8.15 -10.20 10.79
N VAL A 80 -8.95 -9.66 9.89
CA VAL A 80 -10.35 -9.37 10.17
C VAL A 80 -11.14 -10.67 10.28
N MET A 81 -11.97 -10.78 11.31
CA MET A 81 -12.88 -11.90 11.50
C MET A 81 -14.09 -11.68 10.59
N GLU A 82 -14.16 -12.48 9.55
CA GLU A 82 -15.19 -12.45 8.52
C GLU A 82 -15.76 -13.84 8.34
N ASP A 83 -17.07 -13.95 8.08
CA ASP A 83 -17.76 -15.24 7.98
C ASP A 83 -17.13 -16.17 6.95
N ALA A 84 -16.63 -15.59 5.84
CA ALA A 84 -16.01 -16.35 4.75
C ALA A 84 -14.66 -17.01 5.11
N VAL A 85 -13.99 -16.54 6.16
CA VAL A 85 -12.61 -16.98 6.46
C VAL A 85 -12.35 -17.37 7.91
N GLN A 86 -13.28 -17.07 8.84
CA GLN A 86 -13.05 -17.24 10.27
C GLN A 86 -12.74 -18.69 10.68
N ASP A 87 -13.33 -19.67 10.01
CA ASP A 87 -13.13 -21.10 10.29
C ASP A 87 -11.88 -21.68 9.62
N GLU A 88 -11.25 -20.91 8.73
CA GLU A 88 -10.10 -21.34 7.93
C GLU A 88 -8.78 -20.70 8.37
N VAL A 89 -8.85 -19.61 9.14
CA VAL A 89 -7.66 -18.90 9.63
C VAL A 89 -7.15 -19.59 10.90
N TRP A 90 -5.87 -19.89 10.91
CA TRP A 90 -5.20 -20.34 12.13
C TRP A 90 -5.01 -19.16 13.09
N TRP A 91 -5.99 -18.93 13.95
CA TRP A 91 -5.99 -17.86 14.95
C TRP A 91 -4.94 -18.06 16.04
N GLY A 92 -4.37 -16.96 16.54
CA GLY A 92 -3.38 -16.96 17.61
C GLY A 92 -2.42 -15.78 17.53
N GLN A 93 -1.22 -15.98 18.06
CA GLN A 93 -0.23 -14.89 18.12
C GLN A 93 0.22 -14.33 16.77
N TYR A 94 0.09 -15.10 15.67
CA TYR A 94 0.50 -14.70 14.33
C TYR A 94 -0.64 -14.13 13.49
N ASN A 95 -1.87 -14.62 13.73
CA ASN A 95 -3.08 -14.11 13.09
C ASN A 95 -4.05 -13.69 14.20
N ARG A 96 -3.88 -12.48 14.69
CA ARG A 96 -4.73 -11.94 15.74
C ARG A 96 -6.06 -11.52 15.16
N PRO A 97 -7.19 -11.87 15.80
CA PRO A 97 -8.50 -11.50 15.31
C PRO A 97 -8.71 -9.98 15.44
N PHE A 98 -9.42 -9.42 14.47
CA PHE A 98 -9.87 -8.03 14.48
C PHE A 98 -11.34 -7.94 14.09
N GLY A 99 -12.12 -7.13 14.79
CA GLY A 99 -13.56 -7.03 14.50
C GLY A 99 -13.86 -6.35 13.17
N ASN A 100 -14.76 -6.92 12.36
CA ASN A 100 -15.12 -6.37 11.04
C ASN A 100 -15.70 -4.96 11.14
N VAL A 101 -16.56 -4.69 12.12
CA VAL A 101 -17.09 -3.33 12.36
C VAL A 101 -15.97 -2.32 12.59
N LYS A 102 -14.98 -2.69 13.41
CA LYS A 102 -13.81 -1.83 13.67
C LYS A 102 -12.94 -1.63 12.43
N PHE A 103 -12.80 -2.64 11.60
CA PHE A 103 -12.10 -2.51 10.33
C PHE A 103 -12.78 -1.47 9.42
N VAL A 104 -14.11 -1.52 9.29
CA VAL A 104 -14.86 -0.57 8.49
C VAL A 104 -14.75 0.86 9.05
N GLU A 105 -14.79 1.04 10.38
CA GLU A 105 -14.58 2.34 11.03
C GLU A 105 -13.19 2.90 10.73
N VAL A 106 -12.14 2.08 10.84
CA VAL A 106 -10.76 2.48 10.50
C VAL A 106 -10.64 2.81 9.01
N LEU A 107 -11.25 2.00 8.12
CA LEU A 107 -11.24 2.24 6.68
C LEU A 107 -11.92 3.57 6.33
N ASN A 108 -13.09 3.87 6.90
CA ASN A 108 -13.79 5.13 6.68
C ASN A 108 -12.95 6.34 7.13
N ARG A 109 -12.29 6.23 8.28
CA ARG A 109 -11.37 7.27 8.75
C ARG A 109 -10.15 7.43 7.86
N LEU A 110 -9.59 6.33 7.36
CA LEU A 110 -8.49 6.36 6.39
C LEU A 110 -8.91 7.06 5.10
N GLN A 111 -10.10 6.73 4.57
CA GLN A 111 -10.65 7.37 3.36
C GLN A 111 -10.83 8.88 3.56
N ALA A 112 -11.27 9.32 4.73
CA ALA A 112 -11.35 10.74 5.08
C ALA A 112 -9.95 11.36 5.24
N PHE A 113 -9.01 10.64 5.84
CA PHE A 113 -7.65 11.12 6.10
C PHE A 113 -6.84 11.37 4.83
N VAL A 114 -7.04 10.57 3.78
CA VAL A 114 -6.30 10.71 2.52
C VAL A 114 -6.87 11.78 1.58
N GLN A 115 -7.97 12.43 1.93
CA GLN A 115 -8.50 13.56 1.16
C GLN A 115 -7.45 14.67 1.05
N GLU A 116 -7.37 15.28 -0.14
CA GLU A 116 -6.41 16.34 -0.50
C GLU A 116 -4.92 15.93 -0.39
N ARG A 117 -4.63 14.64 -0.14
CA ARG A 117 -3.26 14.11 -0.11
C ARG A 117 -2.87 13.50 -1.43
N ASP A 118 -1.58 13.61 -1.73
CA ASP A 118 -0.97 12.92 -2.87
C ASP A 118 -0.83 11.42 -2.57
N LEU A 119 -1.10 10.60 -3.57
CA LEU A 119 -1.00 9.14 -3.47
C LEU A 119 -0.18 8.58 -4.63
N PHE A 120 0.60 7.54 -4.35
CA PHE A 120 1.32 6.75 -5.35
C PHE A 120 0.66 5.40 -5.51
N VAL A 121 0.45 4.98 -6.74
CA VAL A 121 -0.17 3.70 -7.09
C VAL A 121 0.78 2.86 -7.93
N GLN A 122 1.01 1.62 -7.52
CA GLN A 122 1.68 0.59 -8.33
C GLN A 122 0.73 -0.58 -8.54
N ASP A 123 0.38 -0.84 -9.79
CA ASP A 123 -0.31 -2.05 -10.23
C ASP A 123 0.74 -3.08 -10.62
N CYS A 124 0.63 -4.29 -10.08
CA CYS A 124 1.67 -5.31 -10.21
C CYS A 124 1.12 -6.73 -10.03
N TRP A 125 1.98 -7.71 -10.26
CA TRP A 125 1.70 -9.11 -9.98
C TRP A 125 2.42 -9.58 -8.72
N GLY A 126 1.70 -10.24 -7.84
CA GLY A 126 2.25 -11.04 -6.75
C GLY A 126 2.41 -12.50 -7.21
N GLY A 127 3.66 -12.96 -7.37
CA GLY A 127 3.97 -14.28 -7.91
C GLY A 127 4.34 -14.24 -9.40
N ALA A 128 5.22 -15.17 -9.81
CA ALA A 128 5.79 -15.20 -11.16
C ALA A 128 5.01 -16.10 -12.13
N ASP A 129 4.42 -17.20 -11.63
CA ASP A 129 3.68 -18.15 -12.48
C ASP A 129 2.36 -17.51 -12.97
N PRO A 130 2.16 -17.36 -14.29
CA PRO A 130 0.95 -16.75 -14.83
C PRO A 130 -0.36 -17.44 -14.43
N ARG A 131 -0.33 -18.71 -14.01
CA ARG A 131 -1.52 -19.47 -13.59
C ARG A 131 -1.98 -19.10 -12.19
N TYR A 132 -1.06 -18.63 -11.34
CA TYR A 132 -1.29 -18.42 -9.91
C TYR A 132 -0.92 -17.00 -9.44
N ARG A 133 -0.43 -16.14 -10.36
CA ARG A 133 -0.08 -14.77 -10.00
C ARG A 133 -1.30 -13.97 -9.58
N LEU A 134 -1.18 -13.26 -8.48
CA LEU A 134 -2.22 -12.42 -7.92
C LEU A 134 -2.13 -11.00 -8.50
N PRO A 135 -3.20 -10.46 -9.10
CA PRO A 135 -3.26 -9.04 -9.45
C PRO A 135 -3.32 -8.19 -8.18
N VAL A 136 -2.33 -7.34 -7.96
CA VAL A 136 -2.20 -6.54 -6.73
C VAL A 136 -2.11 -5.06 -7.09
N ARG A 137 -2.77 -4.22 -6.29
CA ARG A 137 -2.59 -2.77 -6.28
C ARG A 137 -1.95 -2.35 -4.97
N ILE A 138 -0.89 -1.55 -5.04
CA ILE A 138 -0.23 -0.96 -3.88
C ILE A 138 -0.49 0.54 -3.93
N ILE A 139 -1.17 1.08 -2.92
CA ILE A 139 -1.45 2.51 -2.76
C ILE A 139 -0.61 3.00 -1.58
N THR A 140 0.22 4.01 -1.80
CA THR A 140 1.15 4.49 -0.77
C THR A 140 1.14 6.00 -0.65
N GLU A 141 1.44 6.49 0.55
CA GLU A 141 1.64 7.91 0.83
C GLU A 141 3.00 8.40 0.31
N TYR A 142 4.03 7.56 0.38
CA TYR A 142 5.40 7.92 0.03
C TYR A 142 5.82 7.35 -1.33
N ALA A 143 6.56 8.16 -2.09
CA ALA A 143 7.17 7.75 -3.35
C ALA A 143 8.16 6.59 -3.16
N TRP A 144 8.94 6.58 -2.05
CA TRP A 144 9.88 5.51 -1.79
C TRP A 144 9.21 4.16 -1.45
N HIS A 145 8.02 4.17 -0.87
CA HIS A 145 7.21 2.95 -0.70
C HIS A 145 6.75 2.41 -2.06
N SER A 146 6.37 3.30 -2.97
CA SER A 146 6.02 2.93 -4.33
C SER A 146 7.23 2.36 -5.09
N LEU A 147 8.43 2.94 -4.92
CA LEU A 147 9.68 2.41 -5.46
C LEU A 147 9.98 1.02 -4.88
N PHE A 148 9.83 0.86 -3.56
CA PHE A 148 10.00 -0.44 -2.91
C PHE A 148 9.04 -1.48 -3.49
N ALA A 149 7.77 -1.14 -3.66
CA ALA A 149 6.77 -2.04 -4.25
C ALA A 149 7.12 -2.42 -5.68
N ARG A 150 7.53 -1.45 -6.51
CA ARG A 150 7.95 -1.66 -7.89
C ARG A 150 9.11 -2.65 -8.02
N ASN A 151 10.09 -2.57 -7.11
CA ASN A 151 11.24 -3.48 -7.09
C ASN A 151 10.93 -4.84 -6.46
N MET A 152 9.88 -4.92 -5.65
CA MET A 152 9.53 -6.13 -4.90
C MET A 152 8.57 -7.05 -5.67
N PHE A 153 7.67 -6.47 -6.46
CA PHE A 153 6.65 -7.17 -7.22
C PHE A 153 6.93 -7.08 -8.71
N ILE A 154 6.22 -7.86 -9.50
CA ILE A 154 6.41 -7.90 -10.96
C ILE A 154 5.55 -6.81 -11.60
N PRO A 155 6.14 -5.79 -12.24
CA PRO A 155 5.38 -4.76 -12.94
C PRO A 155 4.56 -5.35 -14.10
N LEU A 156 3.48 -4.66 -14.46
CA LEU A 156 2.71 -4.98 -15.65
C LEU A 156 3.49 -4.59 -16.93
N SER A 157 3.11 -5.16 -18.07
CA SER A 157 3.79 -4.97 -19.36
C SER A 157 2.90 -4.19 -20.33
N GLY A 158 3.30 -2.95 -20.63
CA GLY A 158 2.60 -2.13 -21.63
C GLY A 158 1.32 -1.46 -21.13
N ALA A 159 0.95 -0.38 -21.81
CA ALA A 159 -0.15 0.51 -21.40
C ALA A 159 -1.51 -0.21 -21.33
N ASP A 160 -1.75 -1.15 -22.24
CA ASP A 160 -3.02 -1.90 -22.29
C ASP A 160 -3.22 -2.83 -21.09
N GLU A 161 -2.14 -3.45 -20.59
CA GLU A 161 -2.23 -4.29 -19.38
C GLU A 161 -2.52 -3.42 -18.17
N TYR A 162 -1.84 -2.28 -18.04
CA TYR A 162 -2.14 -1.30 -16.99
C TYR A 162 -3.58 -0.80 -17.06
N ARG A 163 -4.05 -0.40 -18.24
CA ARG A 163 -5.40 0.12 -18.40
C ARG A 163 -6.48 -0.89 -17.96
N ARG A 164 -6.29 -2.17 -18.29
CA ARG A 164 -7.24 -3.25 -17.96
C ARG A 164 -7.04 -3.89 -16.59
N HIS A 165 -6.02 -3.49 -15.84
CA HIS A 165 -5.73 -4.10 -14.55
C HIS A 165 -6.85 -3.87 -13.54
N VAL A 166 -7.40 -4.96 -13.02
CA VAL A 166 -8.32 -4.96 -11.88
C VAL A 166 -7.63 -5.74 -10.77
N PRO A 167 -7.33 -5.13 -9.62
CA PRO A 167 -6.66 -5.82 -8.53
C PRO A 167 -7.61 -6.81 -7.83
N ASP A 168 -7.12 -8.02 -7.59
CA ASP A 168 -7.80 -8.98 -6.71
C ASP A 168 -7.50 -8.68 -5.24
N PHE A 169 -6.41 -7.97 -4.96
CA PHE A 169 -6.09 -7.53 -3.62
C PHE A 169 -5.39 -6.16 -3.63
N THR A 170 -5.73 -5.31 -2.66
CA THR A 170 -5.18 -3.96 -2.54
C THR A 170 -4.44 -3.78 -1.21
N ILE A 171 -3.23 -3.24 -1.26
CA ILE A 171 -2.48 -2.84 -0.06
C ILE A 171 -2.48 -1.32 0.01
N VAL A 172 -2.95 -0.76 1.12
CA VAL A 172 -2.96 0.68 1.38
C VAL A 172 -1.98 0.96 2.52
N SER A 173 -0.89 1.67 2.23
CA SER A 173 0.17 1.98 3.20
C SER A 173 0.28 3.49 3.39
N ILE A 174 -0.25 3.98 4.51
CA ILE A 174 -0.28 5.39 4.88
C ILE A 174 0.39 5.56 6.26
N PRO A 175 1.71 5.70 6.31
CA PRO A 175 2.47 5.78 7.56
C PRO A 175 2.06 6.91 8.50
N SER A 176 1.59 8.04 7.96
CA SER A 176 1.14 9.17 8.77
C SER A 176 -0.24 8.96 9.40
N PHE A 177 -1.04 8.01 8.89
CA PHE A 177 -2.30 7.61 9.51
C PHE A 177 -2.03 6.65 10.67
N LYS A 178 -2.34 7.10 11.88
CA LYS A 178 -2.12 6.37 13.12
C LYS A 178 -3.43 5.93 13.74
N ALA A 179 -3.45 4.76 14.32
CA ALA A 179 -4.56 4.31 15.13
C ALA A 179 -4.62 5.04 16.48
N VAL A 180 -5.81 5.11 17.02
CA VAL A 180 -6.09 5.45 18.41
C VAL A 180 -6.50 4.14 19.10
N PRO A 181 -5.62 3.47 19.85
CA PRO A 181 -5.83 2.10 20.34
C PRO A 181 -7.15 1.88 21.05
N GLU A 182 -7.55 2.83 21.91
CA GLU A 182 -8.77 2.77 22.70
C GLU A 182 -10.04 2.86 21.83
N LEU A 183 -9.95 3.57 20.71
CA LEU A 183 -11.05 3.74 19.77
C LEU A 183 -11.08 2.61 18.75
N ASP A 184 -9.92 2.28 18.19
CA ASP A 184 -9.81 1.39 17.05
C ASP A 184 -9.70 -0.09 17.44
N GLY A 185 -9.33 -0.38 18.70
CA GLY A 185 -9.12 -1.74 19.17
C GLY A 185 -7.77 -2.33 18.73
N THR A 186 -6.83 -1.49 18.34
CA THR A 186 -5.46 -1.87 18.00
C THR A 186 -4.59 -1.94 19.26
N ARG A 187 -3.43 -2.58 19.16
CA ARG A 187 -2.49 -2.69 20.29
C ARG A 187 -1.69 -1.39 20.51
N SER A 188 -1.41 -0.68 19.43
CA SER A 188 -0.64 0.55 19.43
C SER A 188 -1.15 1.49 18.31
N ASP A 189 -0.50 2.64 18.15
CA ASP A 189 -0.77 3.56 17.04
C ASP A 189 -0.32 3.01 15.67
N THR A 190 0.44 1.90 15.67
CA THR A 190 0.83 1.16 14.48
C THR A 190 -0.09 -0.03 14.30
N PHE A 191 -0.48 -0.31 13.05
CA PHE A 191 -1.34 -1.44 12.75
C PHE A 191 -1.17 -1.94 11.31
N ILE A 192 -1.41 -3.22 11.13
CA ILE A 192 -1.58 -3.89 9.85
C ILE A 192 -2.89 -4.68 9.95
N LEU A 193 -3.94 -4.22 9.28
CA LEU A 193 -5.24 -4.86 9.25
C LEU A 193 -5.45 -5.52 7.90
N LEU A 194 -5.70 -6.83 7.86
CA LEU A 194 -5.89 -7.59 6.65
C LEU A 194 -7.31 -8.17 6.62
N SER A 195 -8.10 -7.78 5.61
CA SER A 195 -9.45 -8.26 5.32
C SER A 195 -9.45 -9.01 4.00
N PHE A 196 -9.93 -10.24 4.02
CA PHE A 196 -10.08 -11.06 2.81
C PHE A 196 -11.39 -10.74 2.08
N GLU A 197 -12.46 -10.41 2.81
CA GLU A 197 -13.74 -10.02 2.22
C GLU A 197 -13.64 -8.68 1.48
N HIS A 198 -13.02 -7.67 2.11
CA HIS A 198 -12.76 -6.39 1.47
C HIS A 198 -11.58 -6.45 0.48
N LYS A 199 -10.89 -7.60 0.38
CA LYS A 199 -9.71 -7.79 -0.47
C LYS A 199 -8.67 -6.67 -0.28
N MET A 200 -8.42 -6.30 0.96
CA MET A 200 -7.60 -5.15 1.32
C MET A 200 -6.75 -5.40 2.56
N ALA A 201 -5.52 -4.86 2.56
CA ALA A 201 -4.74 -4.67 3.77
C ALA A 201 -4.45 -3.19 3.97
N ILE A 202 -4.67 -2.71 5.19
CA ILE A 202 -4.39 -1.33 5.60
C ILE A 202 -3.19 -1.34 6.54
N ILE A 203 -2.18 -0.51 6.24
CA ILE A 203 -0.96 -0.35 7.01
C ILE A 203 -0.86 1.11 7.43
N GLY A 204 -0.79 1.35 8.74
CA GLY A 204 -0.65 2.69 9.32
C GLY A 204 0.35 2.74 10.47
N GLY A 205 0.83 3.94 10.81
CA GLY A 205 1.72 4.20 11.93
C GLY A 205 3.15 3.66 11.79
N THR A 206 3.51 3.08 10.65
CA THR A 206 4.86 2.57 10.38
C THR A 206 5.35 2.95 8.99
N GLY A 207 6.59 3.41 8.91
CA GLY A 207 7.29 3.63 7.64
C GLY A 207 8.05 2.40 7.13
N TYR A 208 8.01 1.25 7.80
CA TYR A 208 8.76 0.08 7.38
C TYR A 208 8.14 -0.60 6.15
N GLY A 209 8.73 -0.41 4.96
CA GLY A 209 8.21 -0.91 3.68
C GLY A 209 8.04 -2.44 3.60
N GLY A 210 8.76 -3.20 4.45
CA GLY A 210 8.62 -4.65 4.53
C GLY A 210 7.22 -5.13 4.94
N GLU A 211 6.36 -4.28 5.53
CA GLU A 211 4.97 -4.63 5.81
C GLU A 211 4.15 -4.77 4.52
N ILE A 212 4.40 -3.94 3.50
CA ILE A 212 3.76 -4.06 2.18
C ILE A 212 4.02 -5.45 1.59
N LYS A 213 5.30 -5.85 1.54
CA LYS A 213 5.71 -7.17 1.06
C LYS A 213 5.04 -8.30 1.83
N LYS A 214 5.05 -8.21 3.16
CA LYS A 214 4.53 -9.29 4.02
C LYS A 214 3.02 -9.37 4.02
N SER A 215 2.32 -8.28 3.76
CA SER A 215 0.87 -8.31 3.56
C SER A 215 0.50 -9.12 2.30
N VAL A 216 1.12 -8.84 1.16
CA VAL A 216 0.93 -9.65 -0.06
C VAL A 216 1.32 -11.11 0.16
N PHE A 217 2.45 -11.37 0.85
CA PHE A 217 2.89 -12.72 1.16
C PHE A 217 1.88 -13.47 2.05
N THR A 218 1.25 -12.80 3.02
CA THR A 218 0.20 -13.39 3.84
C THR A 218 -1.02 -13.78 2.99
N VAL A 219 -1.42 -12.90 2.06
CA VAL A 219 -2.53 -13.18 1.13
C VAL A 219 -2.23 -14.39 0.25
N LEU A 220 -1.03 -14.45 -0.34
CA LEU A 220 -0.61 -15.60 -1.16
C LEU A 220 -0.58 -16.90 -0.35
N ASN A 221 -0.11 -16.88 0.89
CA ASN A 221 -0.11 -18.06 1.76
C ASN A 221 -1.53 -18.59 2.06
N TYR A 222 -2.52 -17.70 2.05
CA TYR A 222 -3.92 -18.10 2.22
C TYR A 222 -4.55 -18.58 0.92
N LEU A 223 -4.32 -17.87 -0.19
CA LEU A 223 -5.00 -18.14 -1.46
C LEU A 223 -4.40 -19.31 -2.25
N LEU A 224 -3.06 -19.40 -2.36
CA LEU A 224 -2.41 -20.39 -3.23
C LEU A 224 -2.72 -21.84 -2.87
N PRO A 225 -2.72 -22.25 -1.60
CA PRO A 225 -3.09 -23.64 -1.25
C PRO A 225 -4.52 -24.02 -1.61
N ARG A 226 -5.39 -23.03 -1.89
CA ARG A 226 -6.81 -23.24 -2.25
C ARG A 226 -7.02 -23.33 -3.77
N GLN A 227 -6.02 -22.98 -4.53
CA GLN A 227 -6.07 -23.02 -5.99
C GLN A 227 -5.54 -24.34 -6.58
N GLY A 228 -5.14 -25.27 -5.73
CA GLY A 228 -4.64 -26.60 -6.08
C GLY A 228 -3.14 -26.67 -6.08
#